data_8175314e20b0b390cf0e748f968e5bd5
#
_entry.id   8175314e20b0b390cf0e748f968e5bd5
#
_cell.length_a   1.000
_cell.length_b   1.000
_cell.length_c   1.000
_cell.angle_alpha   90.00
_cell.angle_beta   90.00
_cell.angle_gamma   90.00
#
_symmetry.space_group_name_H-M   'P 1'
#
loop_
_entity.id
_entity.type
_entity.pdbx_description
1 polymer ?
#
loop_
_entity_poly.entity_id
_entity_poly.type
_entity_poly.pdbx_seq_one_letter_code
_entity_poly.pdbx_strand_id
1 'polypeptide(L)'
;MLKEIKKVLLVGFGNEYRRDDGLGIRLLDLVDDEIQKIKIQELSIDILDDIKNFEVVIFVDAALEGEDINFRKIEKEPKFSPLTHHLSPEELLIWAENINKKNYEFYLLSIRGYDFDFGEEISKEGERNLLKAKDFLSNFLKS
;
A
#
# COMPACT_ATOMS: atom_id res chain seq x y z
N MET A 1 20.11 -3.12 -6.58
CA MET A 1 19.22 -2.09 -6.04
C MET A 1 17.82 -2.31 -6.57
N LEU A 2 16.88 -2.40 -5.68
CA LEU A 2 15.49 -2.72 -6.04
C LEU A 2 14.94 -1.74 -7.07
N LYS A 3 15.15 -0.43 -6.83
CA LYS A 3 14.67 0.63 -7.69
C LYS A 3 15.26 0.58 -9.12
N GLU A 4 16.50 0.15 -9.25
CA GLU A 4 17.20 0.14 -10.53
C GLU A 4 17.03 -1.15 -11.31
N ILE A 5 16.81 -2.26 -10.61
CA ILE A 5 16.78 -3.60 -11.23
C ILE A 5 15.35 -4.02 -11.53
N LYS A 6 14.40 -3.64 -10.69
CA LYS A 6 13.00 -4.05 -10.81
C LYS A 6 12.08 -2.84 -10.95
N LYS A 7 11.03 -3.01 -11.72
CA LYS A 7 10.00 -1.97 -11.83
C LYS A 7 9.09 -2.04 -10.62
N VAL A 8 8.99 -0.93 -9.91
CA VAL A 8 8.24 -0.82 -8.66
C VAL A 8 7.04 0.10 -8.82
N LEU A 9 5.90 -0.34 -8.33
CA LEU A 9 4.68 0.48 -8.27
C LEU A 9 4.27 0.63 -6.81
N LEU A 10 3.96 1.86 -6.41
CA LEU A 10 3.38 2.13 -5.10
C LEU A 10 1.87 2.30 -5.25
N VAL A 11 1.12 1.61 -4.42
CA VAL A 11 -0.34 1.71 -4.42
C VAL A 11 -0.80 2.13 -3.02
N GLY A 12 -1.23 3.39 -2.90
CA GLY A 12 -1.79 3.89 -1.65
C GLY A 12 -3.31 3.74 -1.67
N PHE A 13 -3.90 3.22 -0.62
CA PHE A 13 -5.34 3.13 -0.56
C PHE A 13 -5.89 3.60 0.79
N GLY A 14 -7.13 4.08 0.75
CA GLY A 14 -7.82 4.66 1.88
C GLY A 14 -8.67 5.84 1.47
N ASN A 15 -9.31 6.45 2.45
CA ASN A 15 -10.19 7.59 2.25
C ASN A 15 -9.57 8.85 2.86
N GLU A 16 -9.11 9.78 2.00
CA GLU A 16 -8.49 11.03 2.44
C GLU A 16 -9.42 11.93 3.25
N TYR A 17 -10.73 11.71 3.15
CA TYR A 17 -11.71 12.52 3.87
C TYR A 17 -12.05 11.93 5.22
N ARG A 18 -11.34 10.92 5.67
CA ARG A 18 -11.47 10.32 6.99
C ARG A 18 -10.15 10.37 7.75
N ARG A 19 -9.53 11.53 7.74
CA ARG A 19 -8.32 11.87 8.49
C ARG A 19 -7.22 10.79 8.32
N ASP A 20 -6.87 10.05 9.37
CA ASP A 20 -5.74 9.10 9.31
C ASP A 20 -5.98 7.91 8.36
N ASP A 21 -7.21 7.70 7.91
CA ASP A 21 -7.46 6.70 6.88
C ASP A 21 -6.78 7.07 5.56
N GLY A 22 -6.40 8.32 5.39
CA GLY A 22 -5.66 8.80 4.22
C GLY A 22 -4.15 8.68 4.32
N LEU A 23 -3.60 8.10 5.40
CA LEU A 23 -2.14 8.02 5.58
C LEU A 23 -1.44 7.32 4.42
N GLY A 24 -1.99 6.22 3.92
CA GLY A 24 -1.40 5.49 2.81
C GLY A 24 -1.30 6.33 1.55
N ILE A 25 -2.34 7.09 1.27
CA ILE A 25 -2.38 7.97 0.10
C ILE A 25 -1.43 9.15 0.28
N ARG A 26 -1.39 9.72 1.49
CA ARG A 26 -0.51 10.85 1.78
C ARG A 26 0.96 10.50 1.65
N LEU A 27 1.33 9.27 1.99
CA LEU A 27 2.71 8.83 1.85
C LEU A 27 3.19 8.95 0.40
N LEU A 28 2.33 8.66 -0.55
CA LEU A 28 2.71 8.72 -1.95
C LEU A 28 3.15 10.11 -2.39
N ASP A 29 2.58 11.14 -1.80
CA ASP A 29 2.95 12.52 -2.11
C ASP A 29 4.34 12.90 -1.59
N LEU A 30 4.88 12.11 -0.67
CA LEU A 30 6.18 12.36 -0.05
C LEU A 30 7.31 11.54 -0.67
N VAL A 31 6.99 10.62 -1.55
CA VAL A 31 7.97 9.74 -2.18
C VAL A 31 8.43 10.34 -3.51
N ASP A 32 9.68 10.03 -3.89
CA ASP A 32 10.33 10.48 -5.12
C ASP A 32 9.38 10.39 -6.32
N ASP A 33 9.30 11.47 -7.10
CA ASP A 33 8.42 11.56 -8.26
C ASP A 33 8.74 10.54 -9.36
N GLU A 34 9.96 10.00 -9.36
CA GLU A 34 10.34 8.98 -10.35
C GLU A 34 9.66 7.64 -10.11
N ILE A 35 9.18 7.38 -8.90
CA ILE A 35 8.48 6.15 -8.58
C ILE A 35 7.04 6.25 -9.04
N GLN A 36 6.57 5.24 -9.77
CA GLN A 36 5.18 5.19 -10.24
C GLN A 36 4.24 4.97 -9.07
N LYS A 37 3.11 5.67 -9.07
CA LYS A 37 2.16 5.68 -7.95
C LYS A 37 0.74 5.60 -8.45
N ILE A 38 -0.11 4.90 -7.70
CA ILE A 38 -1.54 4.84 -7.93
C ILE A 38 -2.24 5.07 -6.59
N LYS A 39 -3.23 5.93 -6.60
CA LYS A 39 -4.07 6.21 -5.42
C LYS A 39 -5.45 5.64 -5.68
N ILE A 40 -5.92 4.79 -4.78
CA ILE A 40 -7.24 4.17 -4.89
C ILE A 40 -7.95 4.24 -3.55
N GLN A 41 -9.26 4.13 -3.55
CA GLN A 41 -10.02 4.16 -2.32
C GLN A 41 -10.02 2.79 -1.64
N GLU A 42 -10.21 1.74 -2.42
CA GLU A 42 -10.12 0.38 -1.91
C GLU A 42 -9.56 -0.56 -2.98
N LEU A 43 -9.01 -1.68 -2.53
CA LEU A 43 -8.39 -2.64 -3.41
C LEU A 43 -9.45 -3.45 -4.16
N SER A 44 -9.29 -3.58 -5.46
CA SER A 44 -10.18 -4.37 -6.31
C SER A 44 -9.41 -5.02 -7.44
N ILE A 45 -10.07 -5.94 -8.14
CA ILE A 45 -9.48 -6.66 -9.26
C ILE A 45 -9.18 -5.75 -10.45
N ASP A 46 -9.78 -4.57 -10.49
CA ASP A 46 -9.55 -3.59 -11.56
C ASP A 46 -8.09 -3.16 -11.66
N ILE A 47 -7.33 -3.29 -10.56
CA ILE A 47 -5.93 -2.89 -10.55
C ILE A 47 -5.03 -3.84 -11.35
N LEU A 48 -5.52 -5.03 -11.70
CA LEU A 48 -4.69 -6.03 -12.40
C LEU A 48 -4.08 -5.53 -13.70
N ASP A 49 -4.80 -4.72 -14.43
CA ASP A 49 -4.28 -4.13 -15.67
C ASP A 49 -3.19 -3.12 -15.38
N ASP A 50 -3.34 -2.35 -14.32
CA ASP A 50 -2.36 -1.31 -13.94
C ASP A 50 -1.03 -1.89 -13.49
N ILE A 51 -1.03 -3.07 -12.88
CA ILE A 51 0.18 -3.67 -12.31
C ILE A 51 0.92 -4.60 -13.27
N LYS A 52 0.38 -4.86 -14.45
CA LYS A 52 0.93 -5.87 -15.35
C LYS A 52 2.37 -5.61 -15.81
N ASN A 53 2.80 -4.35 -15.82
CA ASN A 53 4.14 -3.98 -16.28
C ASN A 53 5.15 -3.85 -15.12
N PHE A 54 4.75 -4.20 -13.91
CA PHE A 54 5.60 -4.06 -12.74
C PHE A 54 5.97 -5.43 -12.17
N GLU A 55 7.08 -5.49 -11.46
CA GLU A 55 7.56 -6.71 -10.81
C GLU A 55 7.32 -6.66 -9.31
N VAL A 56 7.38 -5.47 -8.74
CA VAL A 56 7.21 -5.22 -7.31
C VAL A 56 6.08 -4.24 -7.11
N VAL A 57 5.13 -4.60 -6.24
CA VAL A 57 4.03 -3.72 -5.90
C VAL A 57 4.02 -3.54 -4.38
N ILE A 58 4.11 -2.31 -3.94
CA ILE A 58 4.09 -1.98 -2.51
C ILE A 58 2.77 -1.26 -2.22
N PHE A 59 1.93 -1.93 -1.43
CA PHE A 59 0.66 -1.36 -0.98
C PHE A 59 0.90 -0.57 0.30
N VAL A 60 0.27 0.58 0.41
CA VAL A 60 0.39 1.44 1.60
C VAL A 60 -1.01 1.74 2.12
N ASP A 61 -1.23 1.45 3.39
CA ASP A 61 -2.54 1.59 4.02
C ASP A 61 -2.39 2.11 5.45
N ALA A 62 -3.46 2.68 5.98
CA ALA A 62 -3.53 3.06 7.37
C ALA A 62 -3.96 1.84 8.20
N ALA A 63 -3.45 1.75 9.42
CA ALA A 63 -3.83 0.68 10.35
C ALA A 63 -4.51 1.28 11.58
N LEU A 64 -5.51 0.55 12.10
CA LEU A 64 -6.24 0.95 13.30
C LEU A 64 -5.51 0.62 14.59
N GLU A 65 -4.58 -0.32 14.51
CA GLU A 65 -3.83 -0.80 15.68
C GLU A 65 -2.48 -1.32 15.25
N GLY A 66 -1.66 -1.72 16.20
CA GLY A 66 -0.35 -2.27 15.92
C GLY A 66 0.78 -1.28 16.13
N GLU A 67 1.92 -1.56 15.57
CA GLU A 67 3.11 -0.71 15.67
C GLU A 67 2.96 0.55 14.82
N ASP A 68 3.81 1.54 15.07
CA ASP A 68 3.81 2.81 14.34
C ASP A 68 3.83 2.60 12.84
N ILE A 69 4.66 1.68 12.37
CA ILE A 69 4.66 1.20 11.00
C ILE A 69 4.90 -0.31 11.03
N ASN A 70 4.37 -0.99 10.03
CA ASN A 70 4.60 -2.42 9.84
C ASN A 70 4.81 -2.68 8.36
N PHE A 71 5.87 -3.41 8.03
CA PHE A 71 6.18 -3.72 6.64
C PHE A 71 6.36 -5.22 6.52
N ARG A 72 5.64 -5.84 5.59
CA ARG A 72 5.74 -7.28 5.38
C ARG A 72 5.59 -7.65 3.92
N LYS A 73 6.20 -8.76 3.55
CA LYS A 73 6.00 -9.35 2.23
C LYS A 73 4.68 -10.12 2.24
N ILE A 74 3.91 -9.96 1.18
CA ILE A 74 2.62 -10.63 1.04
C ILE A 74 2.86 -12.05 0.51
N GLU A 75 2.28 -13.04 1.20
CA GLU A 75 2.30 -14.42 0.76
C GLU A 75 0.94 -14.78 0.15
N LYS A 76 0.93 -15.73 -0.77
CA LYS A 76 -0.32 -16.19 -1.36
C LYS A 76 -1.14 -16.92 -0.31
N GLU A 77 -2.30 -16.40 -0.03
CA GLU A 77 -3.19 -17.00 0.97
C GLU A 77 -4.63 -16.83 0.51
N PRO A 78 -5.35 -17.94 0.31
CA PRO A 78 -6.75 -17.86 -0.13
C PRO A 78 -7.67 -17.52 1.04
N LYS A 79 -7.61 -16.26 1.49
CA LYS A 79 -8.51 -15.76 2.53
C LYS A 79 -9.82 -15.36 1.88
N PHE A 80 -10.80 -16.20 2.03
CA PHE A 80 -12.12 -15.93 1.49
C PHE A 80 -13.06 -15.47 2.60
N SER A 81 -13.70 -14.32 2.42
CA SER A 81 -14.71 -13.83 3.32
C SER A 81 -15.98 -13.57 2.53
N PRO A 82 -17.04 -14.41 2.73
CA PRO A 82 -18.29 -14.22 2.01
C PRO A 82 -19.07 -12.99 2.47
N LEU A 83 -18.72 -12.43 3.62
CA LEU A 83 -19.42 -11.29 4.20
C LEU A 83 -18.84 -9.94 3.78
N THR A 84 -17.65 -9.92 3.19
CA THR A 84 -17.03 -8.70 2.73
C THR A 84 -16.66 -8.86 1.26
N HIS A 85 -16.85 -7.81 0.50
CA HIS A 85 -16.49 -7.80 -0.92
C HIS A 85 -15.11 -7.16 -1.11
N HIS A 86 -14.35 -7.04 -0.03
CA HIS A 86 -13.02 -6.45 -0.08
C HIS A 86 -11.99 -7.50 -0.44
N LEU A 87 -11.21 -7.19 -1.44
CA LEU A 87 -10.11 -8.04 -1.88
C LEU A 87 -8.90 -7.77 -1.01
N SER A 88 -8.30 -8.81 -0.44
CA SER A 88 -7.06 -8.65 0.32
C SER A 88 -5.85 -8.64 -0.63
N PRO A 89 -4.71 -8.07 -0.21
CA PRO A 89 -3.50 -8.16 -1.02
C PRO A 89 -3.07 -9.61 -1.28
N GLU A 90 -3.31 -10.51 -0.33
CA GLU A 90 -3.00 -11.94 -0.46
C GLU A 90 -3.80 -12.58 -1.59
N GLU A 91 -5.10 -12.29 -1.63
CA GLU A 91 -5.95 -12.79 -2.71
C GLU A 91 -5.59 -12.16 -4.04
N LEU A 92 -5.30 -10.86 -4.03
CA LEU A 92 -4.93 -10.15 -5.25
C LEU A 92 -3.65 -10.76 -5.86
N LEU A 93 -2.71 -11.17 -5.03
CA LEU A 93 -1.48 -11.80 -5.51
C LEU A 93 -1.79 -13.07 -6.31
N ILE A 94 -2.73 -13.89 -5.80
CA ILE A 94 -3.15 -15.10 -6.51
C ILE A 94 -3.76 -14.75 -7.86
N TRP A 95 -4.70 -13.80 -7.88
CA TRP A 95 -5.35 -13.37 -9.13
C TRP A 95 -4.35 -12.77 -10.10
N ALA A 96 -3.44 -11.92 -9.61
CA ALA A 96 -2.47 -11.23 -10.44
C ALA A 96 -1.54 -12.21 -11.15
N GLU A 97 -1.01 -13.17 -10.44
CA GLU A 97 -0.10 -14.15 -11.04
C GLU A 97 -0.80 -15.06 -12.03
N ASN A 98 -2.05 -15.42 -11.77
CA ASN A 98 -2.81 -16.28 -12.67
C ASN A 98 -3.28 -15.54 -13.92
N ILE A 99 -3.77 -14.34 -13.78
CA ILE A 99 -4.33 -13.59 -14.91
C ILE A 99 -3.23 -12.97 -15.75
N ASN A 100 -2.23 -12.35 -15.11
CA ASN A 100 -1.15 -11.67 -15.83
C ASN A 100 -0.02 -12.62 -16.24
N LYS A 101 -0.08 -13.88 -15.83
CA LYS A 101 0.87 -14.91 -16.22
C LYS A 101 2.32 -14.56 -15.90
N LYS A 102 2.56 -14.06 -14.70
CA LYS A 102 3.88 -13.70 -14.22
C LYS A 102 3.95 -13.73 -12.71
N ASN A 103 5.15 -13.75 -12.16
CA ASN A 103 5.35 -13.71 -10.71
C ASN A 103 5.52 -12.26 -10.25
N TYR A 104 5.02 -11.97 -9.05
CA TYR A 104 5.11 -10.66 -8.42
C TYR A 104 5.72 -10.75 -7.04
N GLU A 105 6.33 -9.65 -6.61
CA GLU A 105 6.66 -9.44 -5.21
C GLU A 105 5.72 -8.35 -4.69
N PHE A 106 4.81 -8.72 -3.79
CA PHE A 106 3.90 -7.78 -3.15
C PHE A 106 4.34 -7.53 -1.71
N TYR A 107 4.29 -6.28 -1.30
CA TYR A 107 4.57 -5.86 0.08
C TYR A 107 3.42 -5.00 0.58
N LEU A 108 3.22 -4.98 1.88
CA LEU A 108 2.25 -4.10 2.52
C LEU A 108 2.96 -3.29 3.60
N LEU A 109 2.90 -1.98 3.47
CA LEU A 109 3.35 -1.02 4.48
C LEU A 109 2.12 -0.45 5.15
N SER A 110 1.96 -0.73 6.44
CA SER A 110 0.85 -0.23 7.24
C SER A 110 1.34 0.89 8.14
N ILE A 111 0.59 1.99 8.19
CA ILE A 111 0.94 3.17 8.99
C ILE A 111 -0.15 3.34 10.05
N ARG A 112 0.23 3.26 11.33
CA ARG A 112 -0.73 3.38 12.44
C ARG A 112 -1.35 4.77 12.45
N GLY A 113 -2.69 4.80 12.40
CA GLY A 113 -3.48 6.00 12.56
C GLY A 113 -4.22 6.02 13.90
N TYR A 114 -4.75 7.18 14.27
CA TYR A 114 -5.36 7.38 15.58
C TYR A 114 -6.71 8.08 15.52
N ASP A 115 -7.01 8.77 14.43
CA ASP A 115 -8.26 9.49 14.27
C ASP A 115 -8.82 9.23 12.87
N PHE A 116 -9.98 8.62 12.82
CA PHE A 116 -10.63 8.21 11.57
C PHE A 116 -11.99 8.88 11.36
N ASP A 117 -12.23 9.98 12.08
CA ASP A 117 -13.43 10.79 11.89
C ASP A 117 -13.40 11.51 10.55
N PHE A 118 -14.50 12.14 10.17
CA PHE A 118 -14.53 12.91 8.94
C PHE A 118 -13.59 14.10 9.02
N GLY A 119 -12.89 14.38 7.94
CA GLY A 119 -11.98 15.49 7.84
C GLY A 119 -10.75 15.14 7.01
N GLU A 120 -9.98 16.16 6.66
CA GLU A 120 -8.80 15.98 5.82
C GLU A 120 -7.48 16.04 6.60
N GLU A 121 -7.53 16.48 7.86
CA GLU A 121 -6.32 16.64 8.65
C GLU A 121 -5.84 15.32 9.25
N ILE A 122 -4.55 15.05 9.11
CA ILE A 122 -3.91 13.91 9.75
C ILE A 122 -3.64 14.28 11.21
N SER A 123 -3.84 13.34 12.14
CA SER A 123 -3.50 13.54 13.54
C SER A 123 -2.00 13.75 13.72
N LYS A 124 -1.58 14.35 14.84
CA LYS A 124 -0.16 14.56 15.11
C LYS A 124 0.61 13.24 15.19
N GLU A 125 0.01 12.25 15.84
CA GLU A 125 0.61 10.92 15.95
C GLU A 125 0.69 10.25 14.58
N GLY A 126 -0.36 10.39 13.77
CA GLY A 126 -0.38 9.87 12.40
C GLY A 126 0.69 10.52 11.54
N GLU A 127 0.87 11.83 11.66
CA GLU A 127 1.90 12.55 10.93
C GLU A 127 3.31 12.08 11.30
N ARG A 128 3.53 11.83 12.59
CA ARG A 128 4.80 11.29 13.07
C ARG A 128 5.09 9.94 12.45
N ASN A 129 4.09 9.07 12.40
CA ASN A 129 4.23 7.75 11.78
C ASN A 129 4.38 7.84 10.27
N LEU A 130 3.76 8.83 9.66
CA LEU A 130 3.91 9.09 8.23
C LEU A 130 5.37 9.40 7.88
N LEU A 131 6.05 10.20 8.68
CA LEU A 131 7.45 10.51 8.46
C LEU A 131 8.35 9.30 8.67
N LYS A 132 8.02 8.45 9.65
CA LYS A 132 8.74 7.19 9.84
C LYS A 132 8.59 6.29 8.62
N ALA A 133 7.38 6.21 8.07
CA ALA A 133 7.12 5.40 6.89
C ALA A 133 7.86 5.92 5.67
N LYS A 134 7.92 7.25 5.52
CA LYS A 134 8.67 7.87 4.44
C LYS A 134 10.14 7.48 4.48
N ASP A 135 10.76 7.61 5.66
CA ASP A 135 12.17 7.27 5.82
C ASP A 135 12.43 5.78 5.56
N PHE A 136 11.57 4.93 6.10
CA PHE A 136 11.66 3.50 5.89
C PHE A 136 11.58 3.16 4.39
N LEU A 137 10.57 3.68 3.72
CA LEU A 137 10.33 3.36 2.32
C LEU A 137 11.45 3.87 1.42
N SER A 138 11.97 5.07 1.68
CA SER A 138 13.08 5.62 0.93
C SER A 138 14.31 4.72 1.04
N ASN A 139 14.59 4.21 2.22
CA ASN A 139 15.71 3.31 2.44
C ASN A 139 15.49 1.96 1.76
N PHE A 140 14.28 1.43 1.83
CA PHE A 140 13.95 0.16 1.19
C PHE A 140 14.11 0.23 -0.33
N LEU A 141 13.64 1.32 -0.93
CA LEU A 141 13.71 1.50 -2.38
C LEU A 141 15.15 1.67 -2.89
N LYS A 142 16.07 2.11 -2.04
CA LYS A 142 17.48 2.26 -2.38
C LYS A 142 18.29 0.99 -2.18
N SER A 143 17.74 0.02 -1.47
CA SER A 143 18.48 -1.20 -1.12
C SER A 143 18.66 -2.16 -2.28
#